data_3bd07b5296a3e63acb058db8a2d0e3e3
#
_entry.id   3bd07b5296a3e63acb058db8a2d0e3e3
#
_cell.length_a   1.000
_cell.length_b   1.000
_cell.length_c   1.000
_cell.angle_alpha   90.00
_cell.angle_beta   90.00
_cell.angle_gamma   90.00
#
_symmetry.space_group_name_H-M   'P 1'
#
loop_
_entity.id
_entity.type
_entity.pdbx_description
1 polymer ?
#
loop_
_entity_poly.entity_id
_entity_poly.type
_entity_poly.pdbx_seq_one_letter_code
_entity_poly.pdbx_strand_id
1 'polypeptide(L)'
;MEKNKIKNFENYAFGRWVKGDGDGTSLYNAINGEKIGVVSSDGLDFSKMMNYARGTGSEVLRKMTFQERGLMLKKLALHLHAKKKQFYPISYLSGATKIDSWIDIEGGIGNLFANASLRRQFPDLPYHVEGNAANLSKNGTFIGHHIMVPKHGVAIHINAFNFPIWGMLEKIAVNLMAGMPAIVKPATITSYLTQVMFKEIIDSKILPEGCIQLICGSARGILDNISSEDVVTFTGSASTGKKLKSHPKIVDEAVSFNMEADSLNCSVLAKDAVPGTIEFDLFVKEVQKEMTVKAGQKCTAIRRIIVPEELLEDVNKAICNRLLKTTIGDPQVDGVRMGSLAGLEQLKEVSDKINLLSNSQEIVFGNNELELIGA
;
A
#
# COMPACT_ATOMS: atom_id res chain seq x y z
N MET A 1 -24.34 11.33 25.28
CA MET A 1 -23.14 11.50 24.44
C MET A 1 -21.94 11.08 25.28
N GLU A 2 -21.49 9.82 25.13
CA GLU A 2 -20.23 9.40 25.74
C GLU A 2 -19.10 10.21 25.09
N LYS A 3 -18.32 10.92 25.93
CA LYS A 3 -17.08 11.59 25.47
C LYS A 3 -16.24 10.53 24.77
N ASN A 4 -16.03 10.66 23.46
CA ASN A 4 -15.16 9.79 22.67
C ASN A 4 -13.81 9.67 23.38
N LYS A 5 -13.57 8.55 24.05
CA LYS A 5 -12.26 8.26 24.63
C LYS A 5 -11.27 8.19 23.46
N ILE A 6 -10.26 9.08 23.47
CA ILE A 6 -9.17 9.07 22.49
C ILE A 6 -8.59 7.66 22.46
N LYS A 7 -8.64 7.02 21.28
CA LYS A 7 -8.21 5.64 21.10
C LYS A 7 -6.67 5.59 21.01
N ASN A 8 -6.04 4.74 21.82
CA ASN A 8 -4.64 4.40 21.62
C ASN A 8 -4.55 3.25 20.61
N PHE A 9 -3.87 3.49 19.51
CA PHE A 9 -3.58 2.44 18.52
C PHE A 9 -2.26 1.75 18.90
N GLU A 10 -2.29 0.44 18.97
CA GLU A 10 -1.19 -0.38 19.44
C GLU A 10 -0.41 -0.99 18.28
N ASN A 11 0.83 -1.35 18.55
CA ASN A 11 1.64 -2.19 17.69
C ASN A 11 1.37 -3.66 18.00
N TYR A 12 1.72 -4.56 17.09
CA TYR A 12 1.69 -5.99 17.34
C TYR A 12 3.11 -6.56 17.22
N ALA A 13 3.68 -6.94 18.34
CA ALA A 13 5.04 -7.42 18.44
C ALA A 13 5.13 -8.60 19.42
N PHE A 14 5.99 -9.56 19.15
CA PHE A 14 6.21 -10.72 20.01
C PHE A 14 4.94 -11.52 20.32
N GLY A 15 4.03 -11.65 19.36
CA GLY A 15 2.76 -12.37 19.52
C GLY A 15 1.70 -11.64 20.36
N ARG A 16 1.87 -10.36 20.69
CA ARG A 16 0.95 -9.57 21.52
C ARG A 16 0.80 -8.13 21.06
N TRP A 17 -0.29 -7.50 21.46
CA TRP A 17 -0.49 -6.07 21.29
C TRP A 17 0.37 -5.31 22.31
N VAL A 18 1.07 -4.28 21.83
CA VAL A 18 2.02 -3.47 22.62
C VAL A 18 1.72 -2.00 22.38
N LYS A 19 1.40 -1.29 23.44
CA LYS A 19 1.31 0.18 23.43
C LYS A 19 2.73 0.73 23.42
N GLY A 20 3.01 1.68 22.53
CA GLY A 20 4.26 2.45 22.59
C GLY A 20 4.26 3.46 23.74
N ASP A 21 5.46 3.85 24.13
CA ASP A 21 5.70 4.84 25.20
C ASP A 21 5.49 6.28 24.69
N GLY A 22 5.45 7.24 25.62
CA GLY A 22 5.38 8.67 25.33
C GLY A 22 4.03 9.15 24.79
N ASP A 23 3.99 10.41 24.36
CA ASP A 23 2.78 11.08 23.88
C ASP A 23 2.36 10.64 22.47
N GLY A 24 3.28 10.10 21.70
CA GLY A 24 3.07 9.59 20.35
C GLY A 24 2.64 10.64 19.33
N THR A 25 2.12 10.16 18.19
CA THR A 25 1.61 10.98 17.09
C THR A 25 0.09 10.95 17.09
N SER A 26 -0.55 12.12 17.06
CA SER A 26 -2.00 12.23 16.95
C SER A 26 -2.47 11.89 15.55
N LEU A 27 -3.55 11.13 15.46
CA LEU A 27 -4.22 10.75 14.21
C LEU A 27 -5.55 11.48 14.11
N TYR A 28 -5.88 11.93 12.91
CA TYR A 28 -7.04 12.76 12.66
C TYR A 28 -7.92 12.18 11.57
N ASN A 29 -9.21 12.45 11.66
CA ASN A 29 -10.17 12.28 10.58
C ASN A 29 -9.84 13.32 9.50
N ALA A 30 -9.53 12.85 8.29
CA ALA A 30 -9.13 13.72 7.19
C ALA A 30 -10.28 14.61 6.66
N ILE A 31 -11.54 14.32 7.03
CA ILE A 31 -12.72 15.05 6.56
C ILE A 31 -12.96 16.30 7.42
N ASN A 32 -12.95 16.14 8.75
CA ASN A 32 -13.38 17.18 9.69
C ASN A 32 -12.29 17.60 10.68
N GLY A 33 -11.09 17.02 10.61
CA GLY A 33 -9.98 17.35 11.49
C GLY A 33 -10.12 16.84 12.95
N GLU A 34 -11.15 16.07 13.27
CA GLU A 34 -11.30 15.51 14.63
C GLU A 34 -10.21 14.50 14.95
N LYS A 35 -9.70 14.57 16.16
CA LYS A 35 -8.70 13.60 16.65
C LYS A 35 -9.35 12.23 16.88
N ILE A 36 -8.90 11.21 16.16
CA ILE A 36 -9.41 9.83 16.25
C ILE A 36 -8.59 8.97 17.21
N GLY A 37 -7.34 9.33 17.44
CA GLY A 37 -6.48 8.56 18.34
C GLY A 37 -5.05 9.04 18.38
N VAL A 38 -4.22 8.23 19.02
CA VAL A 38 -2.77 8.43 19.14
C VAL A 38 -2.06 7.13 18.85
N VAL A 39 -0.88 7.19 18.27
CA VAL A 39 -0.02 6.05 18.00
C VAL A 39 1.42 6.37 18.40
N SER A 40 2.07 5.41 19.04
CA SER A 40 3.52 5.46 19.33
C SER A 40 4.14 4.09 19.13
N SER A 41 5.40 4.09 18.71
CA SER A 41 6.28 2.91 18.66
C SER A 41 7.50 3.09 19.55
N ASP A 42 7.55 4.16 20.34
CA ASP A 42 8.65 4.39 21.27
C ASP A 42 8.69 3.25 22.30
N GLY A 43 9.88 2.83 22.68
CA GLY A 43 10.09 1.67 23.57
C GLY A 43 9.99 0.29 22.88
N LEU A 44 9.65 0.20 21.58
CA LEU A 44 9.72 -1.07 20.85
C LEU A 44 11.18 -1.49 20.59
N ASP A 45 11.49 -2.69 20.99
CA ASP A 45 12.79 -3.32 20.69
C ASP A 45 12.77 -3.97 19.30
N PHE A 46 13.25 -3.22 18.30
CA PHE A 46 13.28 -3.70 16.91
C PHE A 46 14.19 -4.89 16.71
N SER A 47 15.32 -4.96 17.43
CA SER A 47 16.21 -6.13 17.40
C SER A 47 15.47 -7.39 17.82
N LYS A 48 14.76 -7.32 18.94
CA LYS A 48 13.95 -8.42 19.44
C LYS A 48 12.80 -8.77 18.49
N MET A 49 12.16 -7.78 17.84
CA MET A 49 11.13 -8.04 16.82
C MET A 49 11.69 -8.82 15.63
N MET A 50 12.87 -8.44 15.12
CA MET A 50 13.55 -9.15 14.04
C MET A 50 13.89 -10.58 14.44
N ASN A 51 14.46 -10.76 15.65
CA ASN A 51 14.83 -12.09 16.16
C ASN A 51 13.61 -12.99 16.38
N TYR A 52 12.48 -12.43 16.86
CA TYR A 52 11.24 -13.16 17.01
C TYR A 52 10.68 -13.62 15.68
N ALA A 53 10.70 -12.77 14.66
CA ALA A 53 10.26 -13.14 13.31
C ALA A 53 11.17 -14.24 12.71
N ARG A 54 12.50 -14.10 12.83
CA ARG A 54 13.48 -15.09 12.34
C ARG A 54 13.37 -16.44 13.07
N GLY A 55 13.19 -16.43 14.38
CA GLY A 55 13.06 -17.65 15.20
C GLY A 55 11.68 -18.29 15.04
N THR A 56 10.61 -17.59 15.49
CA THR A 56 9.26 -18.18 15.58
C THR A 56 8.58 -18.25 14.21
N GLY A 57 8.49 -17.12 13.50
CA GLY A 57 7.73 -17.04 12.24
C GLY A 57 8.39 -17.80 11.10
N SER A 58 9.68 -17.62 10.90
CA SER A 58 10.43 -18.27 9.82
C SER A 58 10.49 -19.79 10.01
N GLU A 59 10.65 -20.27 11.24
CA GLU A 59 10.72 -21.71 11.51
C GLU A 59 9.47 -22.46 11.07
N VAL A 60 8.29 -21.90 11.33
CA VAL A 60 7.01 -22.50 10.91
C VAL A 60 6.81 -22.40 9.42
N LEU A 61 6.96 -21.20 8.85
CA LEU A 61 6.68 -20.97 7.42
C LEU A 61 7.58 -21.78 6.50
N ARG A 62 8.83 -21.98 6.87
CA ARG A 62 9.81 -22.73 6.07
C ARG A 62 9.56 -24.24 6.05
N LYS A 63 8.87 -24.78 7.05
CA LYS A 63 8.44 -26.18 7.09
C LYS A 63 7.20 -26.44 6.25
N MET A 64 6.38 -25.41 6.00
CA MET A 64 5.16 -25.52 5.20
C MET A 64 5.47 -25.72 3.72
N THR A 65 4.69 -26.58 3.07
CA THR A 65 4.73 -26.73 1.60
C THR A 65 4.13 -25.52 0.88
N PHE A 66 4.37 -25.41 -0.43
CA PHE A 66 3.71 -24.39 -1.25
C PHE A 66 2.19 -24.52 -1.22
N GLN A 67 1.66 -25.76 -1.16
CA GLN A 67 0.23 -26.00 -1.06
C GLN A 67 -0.32 -25.48 0.26
N GLU A 68 0.32 -25.79 1.39
CA GLU A 68 -0.11 -25.34 2.71
C GLU A 68 -0.09 -23.82 2.83
N ARG A 69 1.00 -23.15 2.40
CA ARG A 69 1.09 -21.68 2.40
C ARG A 69 0.01 -21.04 1.52
N GLY A 70 -0.22 -21.58 0.32
CA GLY A 70 -1.26 -21.08 -0.57
C GLY A 70 -2.68 -21.31 -0.02
N LEU A 71 -2.96 -22.44 0.62
CA LEU A 71 -4.25 -22.71 1.27
C LEU A 71 -4.46 -21.80 2.50
N MET A 72 -3.41 -21.53 3.27
CA MET A 72 -3.44 -20.58 4.38
C MET A 72 -3.83 -19.18 3.89
N LEU A 73 -3.17 -18.66 2.82
CA LEU A 73 -3.52 -17.38 2.21
C LEU A 73 -4.96 -17.35 1.67
N LYS A 74 -5.42 -18.45 1.02
CA LYS A 74 -6.80 -18.56 0.55
C LYS A 74 -7.80 -18.49 1.71
N LYS A 75 -7.53 -19.18 2.82
CA LYS A 75 -8.37 -19.16 4.00
C LYS A 75 -8.45 -17.77 4.61
N LEU A 76 -7.32 -17.08 4.69
CA LEU A 76 -7.26 -15.69 5.14
C LEU A 76 -8.06 -14.75 4.23
N ALA A 77 -7.90 -14.87 2.91
CA ALA A 77 -8.64 -14.07 1.94
C ALA A 77 -10.17 -14.25 2.07
N LEU A 78 -10.63 -15.49 2.22
CA LEU A 78 -12.06 -15.80 2.43
C LEU A 78 -12.58 -15.19 3.74
N HIS A 79 -11.80 -15.29 4.82
CA HIS A 79 -12.17 -14.72 6.11
C HIS A 79 -12.30 -13.18 6.03
N LEU A 80 -11.30 -12.50 5.49
CA LEU A 80 -11.31 -11.04 5.35
C LEU A 80 -12.41 -10.56 4.39
N HIS A 81 -12.66 -11.30 3.30
CA HIS A 81 -13.74 -10.99 2.38
C HIS A 81 -15.11 -11.07 3.05
N ALA A 82 -15.34 -12.06 3.91
CA ALA A 82 -16.58 -12.17 4.68
C ALA A 82 -16.77 -11.00 5.66
N LYS A 83 -15.66 -10.41 6.12
CA LYS A 83 -15.64 -9.31 7.09
C LYS A 83 -15.48 -7.92 6.47
N LYS A 84 -15.32 -7.80 5.16
CA LYS A 84 -14.93 -6.56 4.47
C LYS A 84 -15.76 -5.32 4.82
N LYS A 85 -17.06 -5.48 5.05
CA LYS A 85 -17.96 -4.35 5.32
C LYS A 85 -17.59 -3.54 6.57
N GLN A 86 -16.96 -4.14 7.56
CA GLN A 86 -16.57 -3.46 8.80
C GLN A 86 -15.42 -2.46 8.61
N PHE A 87 -14.66 -2.56 7.52
CA PHE A 87 -13.50 -1.70 7.26
C PHE A 87 -13.85 -0.41 6.50
N TYR A 88 -14.97 -0.38 5.76
CA TYR A 88 -15.38 0.78 4.99
C TYR A 88 -15.57 2.05 5.84
N PRO A 89 -16.32 2.02 6.97
CA PRO A 89 -16.49 3.21 7.79
C PRO A 89 -15.17 3.79 8.32
N ILE A 90 -14.16 2.93 8.54
CA ILE A 90 -12.84 3.34 9.01
C ILE A 90 -12.01 3.90 7.87
N SER A 91 -12.16 3.36 6.66
CA SER A 91 -11.50 3.85 5.45
C SER A 91 -11.97 5.26 5.10
N TYR A 92 -13.24 5.58 5.28
CA TYR A 92 -13.80 6.92 5.03
C TYR A 92 -13.09 8.02 5.85
N LEU A 93 -12.61 7.71 7.05
CA LEU A 93 -11.85 8.66 7.87
C LEU A 93 -10.57 9.17 7.19
N SER A 94 -10.08 8.50 6.17
CA SER A 94 -8.92 8.92 5.37
C SER A 94 -9.28 9.76 4.14
N GLY A 95 -10.52 10.24 4.05
CA GLY A 95 -11.04 10.91 2.87
C GLY A 95 -11.35 9.95 1.69
N ALA A 96 -11.23 8.64 1.88
CA ALA A 96 -11.51 7.65 0.85
C ALA A 96 -13.01 7.53 0.59
N THR A 97 -13.44 7.64 -0.67
CA THR A 97 -14.82 7.35 -1.08
C THR A 97 -15.10 5.85 -1.00
N LYS A 98 -16.37 5.45 -1.21
CA LYS A 98 -16.75 4.04 -1.29
C LYS A 98 -15.98 3.29 -2.39
N ILE A 99 -15.72 3.93 -3.53
CA ILE A 99 -14.94 3.34 -4.63
C ILE A 99 -13.47 3.22 -4.25
N ASP A 100 -12.89 4.25 -3.64
CA ASP A 100 -11.51 4.22 -3.17
C ASP A 100 -11.31 3.12 -2.12
N SER A 101 -12.26 3.01 -1.18
CA SER A 101 -12.27 1.97 -0.14
C SER A 101 -12.43 0.57 -0.73
N TRP A 102 -13.24 0.42 -1.78
CA TRP A 102 -13.39 -0.85 -2.51
C TRP A 102 -12.06 -1.27 -3.16
N ILE A 103 -11.37 -0.33 -3.82
CA ILE A 103 -10.05 -0.57 -4.42
C ILE A 103 -9.06 -1.03 -3.34
N ASP A 104 -8.96 -0.31 -2.24
CA ASP A 104 -8.01 -0.59 -1.16
C ASP A 104 -8.31 -1.94 -0.47
N ILE A 105 -9.55 -2.13 -0.02
CA ILE A 105 -9.94 -3.27 0.81
C ILE A 105 -10.10 -4.53 -0.04
N GLU A 106 -10.98 -4.48 -1.06
CA GLU A 106 -11.28 -5.68 -1.84
C GLU A 106 -10.18 -6.01 -2.85
N GLY A 107 -9.52 -5.00 -3.42
CA GLY A 107 -8.33 -5.19 -4.24
C GLY A 107 -7.17 -5.78 -3.44
N GLY A 108 -6.95 -5.29 -2.21
CA GLY A 108 -5.97 -5.87 -1.29
C GLY A 108 -6.26 -7.35 -0.98
N ILE A 109 -7.51 -7.69 -0.66
CA ILE A 109 -7.94 -9.08 -0.45
C ILE A 109 -7.74 -9.90 -1.74
N GLY A 110 -7.98 -9.31 -2.91
CA GLY A 110 -7.74 -9.91 -4.22
C GLY A 110 -6.29 -10.38 -4.40
N ASN A 111 -5.31 -9.62 -3.89
CA ASN A 111 -3.91 -10.02 -3.91
C ASN A 111 -3.63 -11.30 -3.11
N LEU A 112 -4.30 -11.50 -1.98
CA LEU A 112 -4.20 -12.76 -1.25
C LEU A 112 -4.72 -13.94 -2.08
N PHE A 113 -5.85 -13.79 -2.78
CA PHE A 113 -6.39 -14.83 -3.68
C PHE A 113 -5.43 -15.12 -4.85
N ALA A 114 -4.90 -14.08 -5.48
CA ALA A 114 -3.96 -14.20 -6.59
C ALA A 114 -2.72 -15.00 -6.18
N ASN A 115 -2.06 -14.59 -5.10
CA ASN A 115 -0.88 -15.28 -4.58
C ASN A 115 -1.21 -16.69 -4.07
N ALA A 116 -2.34 -16.88 -3.40
CA ALA A 116 -2.80 -18.21 -3.00
C ALA A 116 -2.97 -19.17 -4.20
N SER A 117 -3.32 -18.64 -5.38
CA SER A 117 -3.51 -19.43 -6.59
C SER A 117 -2.20 -19.97 -7.16
N LEU A 118 -1.07 -19.32 -6.90
CA LEU A 118 0.26 -19.74 -7.37
C LEU A 118 0.64 -21.13 -6.89
N ARG A 119 0.09 -21.60 -5.75
CA ARG A 119 0.33 -22.97 -5.27
C ARG A 119 0.10 -24.04 -6.34
N ARG A 120 -0.83 -23.79 -7.30
CA ARG A 120 -1.13 -24.76 -8.38
C ARG A 120 0.01 -24.95 -9.37
N GLN A 121 1.01 -24.08 -9.35
CA GLN A 121 2.20 -24.13 -10.20
C GLN A 121 3.37 -24.84 -9.50
N PHE A 122 3.24 -25.17 -8.23
CA PHE A 122 4.29 -25.75 -7.40
C PHE A 122 3.89 -27.11 -6.86
N PRO A 123 4.87 -28.02 -6.61
CA PRO A 123 4.62 -29.30 -5.97
C PRO A 123 4.16 -29.11 -4.51
N ASP A 124 3.57 -30.16 -3.92
CA ASP A 124 3.26 -30.20 -2.49
C ASP A 124 4.51 -30.53 -1.67
N LEU A 125 5.51 -29.66 -1.80
CA LEU A 125 6.82 -29.72 -1.13
C LEU A 125 7.19 -28.33 -0.62
N PRO A 126 8.06 -28.22 0.37
CA PRO A 126 8.56 -26.92 0.83
C PRO A 126 9.53 -26.26 -0.17
N TYR A 127 10.01 -26.98 -1.16
CA TYR A 127 10.93 -26.52 -2.22
C TYR A 127 10.42 -26.91 -3.61
N HIS A 128 10.97 -26.27 -4.64
CA HIS A 128 10.67 -26.57 -6.05
C HIS A 128 11.96 -26.62 -6.87
N VAL A 129 12.14 -27.70 -7.61
CA VAL A 129 13.23 -27.80 -8.60
C VAL A 129 12.73 -27.18 -9.90
N GLU A 130 13.36 -26.09 -10.33
CA GLU A 130 12.95 -25.32 -11.50
C GLU A 130 13.67 -25.84 -12.76
N GLY A 131 12.88 -26.19 -13.78
CA GLY A 131 13.39 -26.62 -15.07
C GLY A 131 14.16 -27.95 -15.05
N ASN A 132 14.98 -28.13 -16.06
CA ASN A 132 15.84 -29.32 -16.21
C ASN A 132 17.26 -29.06 -15.71
N ALA A 133 17.97 -30.13 -15.38
CA ALA A 133 19.38 -30.05 -15.09
C ALA A 133 20.17 -29.47 -16.29
N ALA A 134 20.99 -28.46 -16.02
CA ALA A 134 21.91 -27.90 -17.03
C ALA A 134 23.23 -28.65 -16.96
N ASN A 135 23.65 -29.22 -18.11
CA ASN A 135 24.97 -29.82 -18.23
C ASN A 135 26.02 -28.72 -18.42
N LEU A 136 26.90 -28.55 -17.43
CA LEU A 136 27.92 -27.49 -17.39
C LEU A 136 29.30 -27.99 -17.80
N SER A 137 29.45 -29.27 -18.17
CA SER A 137 30.71 -29.86 -18.69
C SER A 137 30.49 -30.72 -19.90
N LYS A 138 31.53 -30.89 -20.74
CA LYS A 138 31.46 -31.73 -21.97
C LYS A 138 31.07 -33.18 -21.68
N ASN A 139 31.43 -33.71 -20.53
CA ASN A 139 31.25 -35.11 -20.17
C ASN A 139 30.10 -35.37 -19.21
N GLY A 140 29.26 -34.39 -18.93
CA GLY A 140 28.16 -34.53 -17.94
C GLY A 140 28.60 -34.73 -16.49
N THR A 141 29.86 -34.44 -16.18
CA THR A 141 30.42 -34.60 -14.83
C THR A 141 30.13 -33.39 -13.91
N PHE A 142 29.64 -32.31 -14.48
CA PHE A 142 29.23 -31.11 -13.74
C PHE A 142 27.83 -30.70 -14.21
N ILE A 143 26.87 -30.73 -13.28
CA ILE A 143 25.44 -30.50 -13.53
C ILE A 143 24.97 -29.40 -12.56
N GLY A 144 24.23 -28.44 -13.09
CA GLY A 144 23.56 -27.38 -12.31
C GLY A 144 22.05 -27.59 -12.26
N HIS A 145 21.46 -27.28 -11.10
CA HIS A 145 20.01 -27.22 -10.90
C HIS A 145 19.64 -25.93 -10.19
N HIS A 146 18.52 -25.32 -10.58
CA HIS A 146 17.89 -24.27 -9.79
C HIS A 146 16.88 -24.90 -8.82
N ILE A 147 17.02 -24.58 -7.54
CA ILE A 147 16.10 -25.04 -6.51
C ILE A 147 15.57 -23.83 -5.76
N MET A 148 14.25 -23.59 -5.85
CA MET A 148 13.56 -22.60 -5.04
C MET A 148 13.32 -23.17 -3.64
N VAL A 149 13.86 -22.51 -2.64
CA VAL A 149 13.67 -22.86 -1.23
C VAL A 149 12.98 -21.73 -0.48
N PRO A 150 12.31 -21.99 0.66
CA PRO A 150 11.76 -20.93 1.48
C PRO A 150 12.82 -19.90 1.86
N LYS A 151 12.48 -18.61 1.69
CA LYS A 151 13.44 -17.53 1.92
C LYS A 151 13.72 -17.36 3.40
N HIS A 152 15.01 -17.17 3.74
CA HIS A 152 15.45 -16.80 5.07
C HIS A 152 15.23 -15.31 5.35
N GLY A 153 15.37 -14.91 6.61
CA GLY A 153 15.27 -13.53 7.04
C GLY A 153 13.84 -13.06 7.31
N VAL A 154 13.65 -11.75 7.27
CA VAL A 154 12.38 -11.06 7.54
C VAL A 154 12.11 -10.02 6.46
N ALA A 155 10.88 -9.95 5.98
CA ALA A 155 10.43 -8.89 5.10
C ALA A 155 9.96 -7.67 5.91
N ILE A 156 10.55 -6.50 5.68
CA ILE A 156 10.11 -5.23 6.27
C ILE A 156 9.37 -4.45 5.20
N HIS A 157 8.08 -4.22 5.41
CA HIS A 157 7.19 -3.54 4.47
C HIS A 157 6.86 -2.13 4.95
N ILE A 158 7.49 -1.11 4.37
CA ILE A 158 7.23 0.31 4.63
C ILE A 158 6.27 0.81 3.56
N ASN A 159 5.01 1.03 3.93
CA ASN A 159 3.91 1.27 3.01
C ASN A 159 3.48 2.73 2.97
N ALA A 160 2.91 3.15 1.84
CA ALA A 160 2.33 4.47 1.63
C ALA A 160 0.97 4.62 2.34
N PHE A 161 0.49 5.87 2.41
CA PHE A 161 -0.75 6.22 3.11
C PHE A 161 -2.02 6.04 2.27
N ASN A 162 -1.92 6.01 0.95
CA ASN A 162 -3.05 6.14 0.05
C ASN A 162 -3.95 4.89 -0.01
N PHE A 163 -3.35 3.69 -0.04
CA PHE A 163 -4.04 2.40 -0.02
C PHE A 163 -3.42 1.48 1.05
N PRO A 164 -3.66 1.78 2.35
CA PRO A 164 -2.96 1.12 3.45
C PRO A 164 -3.28 -0.37 3.58
N ILE A 165 -4.48 -0.80 3.20
CA ILE A 165 -4.89 -2.21 3.22
C ILE A 165 -4.27 -2.95 2.03
N TRP A 166 -4.41 -2.40 0.81
CA TRP A 166 -3.79 -2.97 -0.38
C TRP A 166 -2.28 -3.14 -0.17
N GLY A 167 -1.59 -2.06 0.21
CA GLY A 167 -0.14 -2.08 0.39
C GLY A 167 0.33 -3.10 1.44
N MET A 168 -0.45 -3.34 2.50
CA MET A 168 -0.16 -4.41 3.44
C MET A 168 -0.39 -5.79 2.81
N LEU A 169 -1.58 -6.04 2.26
CA LEU A 169 -2.00 -7.38 1.85
C LEU A 169 -1.24 -7.88 0.63
N GLU A 170 -0.94 -7.02 -0.36
CA GLU A 170 -0.15 -7.41 -1.53
C GLU A 170 1.25 -7.90 -1.14
N LYS A 171 1.89 -7.21 -0.18
CA LYS A 171 3.26 -7.53 0.23
C LYS A 171 3.32 -8.76 1.12
N ILE A 172 2.45 -8.85 2.14
CA ILE A 172 2.44 -10.06 2.99
C ILE A 172 2.03 -11.31 2.21
N ALA A 173 1.19 -11.18 1.17
CA ALA A 173 0.84 -12.31 0.33
C ALA A 173 2.06 -12.95 -0.34
N VAL A 174 2.96 -12.11 -0.88
CA VAL A 174 4.17 -12.56 -1.57
C VAL A 174 5.15 -13.22 -0.60
N ASN A 175 5.50 -12.52 0.49
CA ASN A 175 6.52 -13.06 1.41
C ASN A 175 6.03 -14.30 2.17
N LEU A 176 4.76 -14.35 2.57
CA LEU A 176 4.20 -15.55 3.22
C LEU A 176 4.15 -16.75 2.25
N MET A 177 3.85 -16.51 0.96
CA MET A 177 3.94 -17.57 -0.06
C MET A 177 5.39 -18.04 -0.28
N ALA A 178 6.37 -17.13 -0.17
CA ALA A 178 7.79 -17.45 -0.22
C ALA A 178 8.34 -18.11 1.07
N GLY A 179 7.50 -18.24 2.11
CA GLY A 179 7.90 -18.85 3.39
C GLY A 179 8.67 -17.91 4.32
N MET A 180 8.49 -16.59 4.19
CA MET A 180 9.20 -15.54 4.92
C MET A 180 8.24 -14.74 5.80
N PRO A 181 8.54 -14.51 7.10
CA PRO A 181 7.72 -13.65 7.95
C PRO A 181 7.89 -12.18 7.61
N ALA A 182 6.95 -11.33 8.07
CA ALA A 182 6.97 -9.91 7.79
C ALA A 182 6.80 -9.01 9.03
N ILE A 183 7.39 -7.83 8.96
CA ILE A 183 7.09 -6.68 9.80
C ILE A 183 6.45 -5.60 8.91
N VAL A 184 5.20 -5.27 9.17
CA VAL A 184 4.43 -4.29 8.42
C VAL A 184 4.53 -2.92 9.08
N LYS A 185 4.92 -1.91 8.32
CA LYS A 185 4.96 -0.50 8.72
C LYS A 185 4.07 0.33 7.79
N PRO A 186 2.78 0.53 8.09
CA PRO A 186 1.94 1.47 7.34
C PRO A 186 2.43 2.90 7.52
N ALA A 187 2.05 3.80 6.63
CA ALA A 187 2.19 5.22 6.88
C ALA A 187 1.44 5.60 8.18
N THR A 188 2.07 6.39 9.04
CA THR A 188 1.54 6.68 10.38
C THR A 188 0.14 7.29 10.29
N ILE A 189 -0.07 8.21 9.36
CA ILE A 189 -1.33 8.95 9.19
C ILE A 189 -2.56 8.06 8.94
N THR A 190 -2.39 6.90 8.31
CA THR A 190 -3.47 5.93 8.01
C THR A 190 -3.28 4.59 8.72
N SER A 191 -2.37 4.52 9.71
CA SER A 191 -2.04 3.29 10.44
C SER A 191 -3.23 2.69 11.20
N TYR A 192 -4.19 3.52 11.59
CA TYR A 192 -5.42 3.07 12.26
C TYR A 192 -6.23 2.09 11.41
N LEU A 193 -6.32 2.30 10.09
CA LEU A 193 -7.04 1.41 9.20
C LEU A 193 -6.29 0.07 9.05
N THR A 194 -4.97 0.14 8.86
CA THR A 194 -4.13 -1.06 8.81
C THR A 194 -4.21 -1.85 10.11
N GLN A 195 -4.17 -1.18 11.26
CA GLN A 195 -4.23 -1.83 12.58
C GLN A 195 -5.56 -2.58 12.78
N VAL A 196 -6.68 -2.02 12.35
CA VAL A 196 -8.00 -2.69 12.47
C VAL A 196 -8.06 -3.95 11.58
N MET A 197 -7.57 -3.88 10.34
CA MET A 197 -7.48 -5.06 9.47
C MET A 197 -6.49 -6.09 10.04
N PHE A 198 -5.34 -5.63 10.51
CA PHE A 198 -4.32 -6.49 11.12
C PHE A 198 -4.86 -7.22 12.36
N LYS A 199 -5.67 -6.53 13.17
CA LYS A 199 -6.34 -7.15 14.32
C LYS A 199 -7.26 -8.27 13.88
N GLU A 200 -8.06 -8.08 12.85
CA GLU A 200 -8.93 -9.13 12.30
C GLU A 200 -8.12 -10.34 11.77
N ILE A 201 -6.94 -10.08 11.18
CA ILE A 201 -6.03 -11.16 10.75
C ILE A 201 -5.55 -11.97 11.96
N ILE A 202 -5.10 -11.31 13.02
CA ILE A 202 -4.61 -11.98 14.24
C ILE A 202 -5.74 -12.75 14.94
N ASP A 203 -6.89 -12.11 15.12
CA ASP A 203 -8.06 -12.72 15.80
C ASP A 203 -8.58 -13.94 15.04
N SER A 204 -8.38 -14.02 13.73
CA SER A 204 -8.76 -15.18 12.90
C SER A 204 -7.96 -16.45 13.23
N LYS A 205 -6.79 -16.33 13.81
CA LYS A 205 -5.85 -17.43 14.11
C LYS A 205 -5.50 -18.31 12.88
N ILE A 206 -5.61 -17.73 11.68
CA ILE A 206 -5.29 -18.42 10.42
C ILE A 206 -3.80 -18.48 10.18
N LEU A 207 -3.10 -17.36 10.44
CA LEU A 207 -1.66 -17.30 10.31
C LEU A 207 -0.98 -17.88 11.56
N PRO A 208 0.07 -18.67 11.40
CA PRO A 208 0.89 -19.11 12.52
C PRO A 208 1.51 -17.95 13.30
N GLU A 209 1.87 -18.19 14.55
CA GLU A 209 2.53 -17.22 15.40
C GLU A 209 3.87 -16.76 14.80
N GLY A 210 4.20 -15.49 14.95
CA GLY A 210 5.44 -14.89 14.46
C GLY A 210 5.48 -14.59 12.95
N CYS A 211 4.47 -15.01 12.16
CA CYS A 211 4.46 -14.79 10.71
C CYS A 211 4.34 -13.32 10.32
N ILE A 212 3.64 -12.51 11.12
CA ILE A 212 3.47 -11.07 10.89
C ILE A 212 3.56 -10.28 12.18
N GLN A 213 4.15 -9.08 12.10
CA GLN A 213 4.18 -8.08 13.16
C GLN A 213 3.82 -6.71 12.57
N LEU A 214 3.39 -5.75 13.40
CA LEU A 214 2.92 -4.43 13.00
C LEU A 214 3.57 -3.33 13.83
N ILE A 215 4.07 -2.28 13.14
CA ILE A 215 4.55 -1.04 13.75
C ILE A 215 3.65 0.09 13.25
N CYS A 216 2.77 0.62 14.10
CA CYS A 216 1.87 1.71 13.71
C CYS A 216 2.53 3.09 13.76
N GLY A 217 3.48 3.30 14.65
CA GLY A 217 4.24 4.53 14.82
C GLY A 217 5.47 4.64 13.91
N SER A 218 6.51 5.31 14.38
CA SER A 218 7.80 5.43 13.67
C SER A 218 8.55 4.09 13.65
N ALA A 219 9.20 3.78 12.54
CA ALA A 219 10.14 2.64 12.43
C ALA A 219 11.60 3.11 12.34
N ARG A 220 11.90 4.32 12.83
CA ARG A 220 13.29 4.83 12.83
C ARG A 220 14.16 3.89 13.67
N GLY A 221 15.27 3.44 13.10
CA GLY A 221 16.19 2.49 13.74
C GLY A 221 15.92 1.01 13.42
N ILE A 222 14.81 0.65 12.75
CA ILE A 222 14.57 -0.75 12.37
C ILE A 222 15.64 -1.27 11.38
N LEU A 223 16.11 -0.40 10.47
CA LEU A 223 17.12 -0.76 9.48
C LEU A 223 18.51 -1.02 10.09
N ASP A 224 18.76 -0.59 11.32
CA ASP A 224 20.00 -0.93 12.03
C ASP A 224 20.08 -2.43 12.41
N ASN A 225 18.94 -3.14 12.36
CA ASN A 225 18.78 -4.53 12.79
C ASN A 225 18.61 -5.53 11.63
N ILE A 226 18.74 -5.08 10.39
CA ILE A 226 18.62 -5.93 9.20
C ILE A 226 19.96 -6.63 8.88
N SER A 227 19.86 -7.69 8.11
CA SER A 227 20.99 -8.47 7.59
C SER A 227 20.79 -8.81 6.11
N SER A 228 21.81 -9.36 5.46
CA SER A 228 21.78 -9.76 4.03
C SER A 228 20.65 -10.73 3.66
N GLU A 229 20.11 -11.47 4.63
CA GLU A 229 18.99 -12.38 4.39
C GLU A 229 17.62 -11.69 4.33
N ASP A 230 17.53 -10.46 4.86
CA ASP A 230 16.28 -9.71 4.96
C ASP A 230 15.90 -9.04 3.64
N VAL A 231 14.64 -8.61 3.56
CA VAL A 231 14.10 -7.85 2.43
C VAL A 231 13.43 -6.60 2.96
N VAL A 232 13.74 -5.45 2.36
CA VAL A 232 13.04 -4.21 2.63
C VAL A 232 12.25 -3.80 1.41
N THR A 233 10.96 -3.56 1.56
CA THR A 233 10.13 -2.96 0.51
C THR A 233 9.64 -1.60 0.96
N PHE A 234 9.71 -0.64 0.08
CA PHE A 234 9.25 0.72 0.32
C PHE A 234 8.30 1.18 -0.78
N THR A 235 7.16 1.75 -0.39
CA THR A 235 6.26 2.48 -1.28
C THR A 235 6.02 3.87 -0.70
N GLY A 236 6.33 4.92 -1.46
CA GLY A 236 6.20 6.31 -1.00
C GLY A 236 6.94 7.32 -1.86
N SER A 237 7.41 8.43 -1.28
CA SER A 237 8.16 9.47 -2.01
C SER A 237 9.56 9.03 -2.39
N ALA A 238 10.06 9.47 -3.55
CA ALA A 238 11.43 9.19 -4.00
C ALA A 238 12.50 9.72 -3.03
N SER A 239 12.24 10.86 -2.39
CA SER A 239 13.16 11.42 -1.40
C SER A 239 13.35 10.50 -0.18
N THR A 240 12.25 9.96 0.37
CA THR A 240 12.30 8.99 1.46
C THR A 240 12.92 7.67 0.99
N GLY A 241 12.52 7.18 -0.20
CA GLY A 241 13.05 5.95 -0.77
C GLY A 241 14.57 6.00 -0.97
N LYS A 242 15.10 7.11 -1.50
CA LYS A 242 16.55 7.33 -1.63
C LYS A 242 17.25 7.30 -0.28
N LYS A 243 16.69 7.98 0.73
CA LYS A 243 17.24 8.02 2.09
C LYS A 243 17.29 6.61 2.71
N LEU A 244 16.24 5.81 2.56
CA LEU A 244 16.22 4.45 3.06
C LEU A 244 17.20 3.55 2.30
N LYS A 245 17.21 3.63 0.95
CA LYS A 245 18.09 2.83 0.10
C LYS A 245 19.58 3.09 0.34
N SER A 246 19.92 4.31 0.74
CA SER A 246 21.32 4.68 1.07
C SER A 246 21.70 4.37 2.52
N HIS A 247 20.85 3.67 3.28
CA HIS A 247 21.18 3.25 4.64
C HIS A 247 22.40 2.32 4.64
N PRO A 248 23.42 2.54 5.52
CA PRO A 248 24.67 1.76 5.51
C PRO A 248 24.42 0.25 5.50
N LYS A 249 23.56 -0.26 6.35
CA LYS A 249 23.20 -1.69 6.38
C LYS A 249 22.66 -2.25 5.07
N ILE A 250 21.89 -1.46 4.32
CA ILE A 250 21.37 -1.89 3.00
C ILE A 250 22.52 -2.00 2.00
N VAL A 251 23.44 -1.02 2.02
CA VAL A 251 24.55 -0.96 1.07
C VAL A 251 25.63 -2.00 1.43
N ASP A 252 26.08 -2.01 2.70
CA ASP A 252 27.23 -2.79 3.16
C ASP A 252 26.92 -4.29 3.21
N GLU A 253 25.69 -4.66 3.56
CA GLU A 253 25.26 -6.05 3.65
C GLU A 253 24.48 -6.54 2.41
N ALA A 254 24.40 -5.72 1.36
CA ALA A 254 23.69 -6.03 0.11
C ALA A 254 22.25 -6.52 0.33
N VAL A 255 21.52 -5.87 1.27
CA VAL A 255 20.13 -6.22 1.60
C VAL A 255 19.24 -5.96 0.40
N SER A 256 18.37 -6.91 0.07
CA SER A 256 17.40 -6.76 -1.01
C SER A 256 16.44 -5.59 -0.71
N PHE A 257 16.51 -4.53 -1.53
CA PHE A 257 15.67 -3.33 -1.39
C PHE A 257 14.82 -3.11 -2.62
N ASN A 258 13.50 -3.24 -2.48
CA ASN A 258 12.54 -2.92 -3.53
C ASN A 258 11.88 -1.57 -3.25
N MET A 259 11.94 -0.66 -4.22
CA MET A 259 11.43 0.70 -4.11
C MET A 259 10.41 1.00 -5.20
N GLU A 260 9.18 1.26 -4.79
CA GLU A 260 8.14 1.88 -5.60
C GLU A 260 7.98 3.33 -5.14
N ALA A 261 8.39 4.28 -5.96
CA ALA A 261 8.41 5.68 -5.56
C ALA A 261 8.11 6.61 -6.72
N ASP A 262 7.24 7.58 -6.46
CA ASP A 262 6.77 8.62 -7.37
C ASP A 262 6.32 8.08 -8.74
N SER A 263 5.62 8.88 -9.50
CA SER A 263 5.25 8.55 -10.88
C SER A 263 4.95 9.81 -11.67
N LEU A 264 5.18 9.75 -12.98
CA LEU A 264 4.81 10.78 -13.95
C LEU A 264 4.05 10.14 -15.11
N ASN A 265 3.00 9.39 -14.78
CA ASN A 265 2.18 8.72 -15.80
C ASN A 265 1.59 9.73 -16.77
N CYS A 266 1.58 9.37 -18.04
CA CYS A 266 0.97 10.18 -19.08
C CYS A 266 -0.18 9.42 -19.77
N SER A 267 -1.10 10.20 -20.32
CA SER A 267 -2.08 9.74 -21.28
C SER A 267 -1.87 10.49 -22.60
N VAL A 268 -1.84 9.76 -23.69
CA VAL A 268 -1.55 10.32 -25.03
C VAL A 268 -2.77 10.13 -25.90
N LEU A 269 -3.25 11.22 -26.51
CA LEU A 269 -4.33 11.20 -27.49
C LEU A 269 -3.75 11.23 -28.92
N ALA A 270 -4.20 10.34 -29.79
CA ALA A 270 -3.81 10.35 -31.18
C ALA A 270 -4.64 11.35 -32.02
N LYS A 271 -4.15 11.75 -33.19
CA LYS A 271 -4.76 12.80 -34.03
C LYS A 271 -6.15 12.42 -34.58
N ASP A 272 -6.40 11.15 -34.75
CA ASP A 272 -7.66 10.61 -35.27
C ASP A 272 -8.74 10.48 -34.19
N ALA A 273 -8.39 10.60 -32.93
CA ALA A 273 -9.33 10.59 -31.82
C ALA A 273 -9.93 12.00 -31.59
N VAL A 274 -10.78 12.42 -32.50
CA VAL A 274 -11.44 13.75 -32.49
C VAL A 274 -12.75 13.73 -31.70
N PRO A 275 -13.28 14.90 -31.27
CA PRO A 275 -14.58 15.00 -30.59
C PRO A 275 -15.68 14.24 -31.33
N GLY A 276 -16.45 13.43 -30.61
CA GLY A 276 -17.50 12.56 -31.15
C GLY A 276 -17.04 11.13 -31.50
N THR A 277 -15.75 10.83 -31.40
CA THR A 277 -15.26 9.44 -31.49
C THR A 277 -15.30 8.77 -30.11
N ILE A 278 -15.40 7.45 -30.08
CA ILE A 278 -15.40 6.63 -28.84
C ILE A 278 -14.07 6.80 -28.12
N GLU A 279 -12.97 6.87 -28.85
CA GLU A 279 -11.60 7.01 -28.33
C GLU A 279 -11.43 8.33 -27.59
N PHE A 280 -11.94 9.45 -28.14
CA PHE A 280 -11.93 10.74 -27.48
C PHE A 280 -12.71 10.72 -26.17
N ASP A 281 -13.92 10.17 -26.18
CA ASP A 281 -14.78 10.09 -25.01
C ASP A 281 -14.19 9.22 -23.91
N LEU A 282 -13.58 8.08 -24.27
CA LEU A 282 -12.88 7.20 -23.33
C LEU A 282 -11.64 7.88 -22.76
N PHE A 283 -10.84 8.56 -23.58
CA PHE A 283 -9.67 9.30 -23.12
C PHE A 283 -10.05 10.35 -22.06
N VAL A 284 -11.01 11.21 -22.37
CA VAL A 284 -11.47 12.26 -21.43
C VAL A 284 -12.05 11.66 -20.15
N LYS A 285 -12.80 10.55 -20.27
CA LYS A 285 -13.37 9.82 -19.13
C LYS A 285 -12.29 9.26 -18.21
N GLU A 286 -11.30 8.56 -18.75
CA GLU A 286 -10.24 7.94 -17.96
C GLU A 286 -9.31 9.00 -17.35
N VAL A 287 -8.99 10.08 -18.07
CA VAL A 287 -8.23 11.20 -17.52
C VAL A 287 -8.94 11.79 -16.31
N GLN A 288 -10.22 12.14 -16.42
CA GLN A 288 -10.99 12.71 -15.31
C GLN A 288 -11.07 11.73 -14.12
N LYS A 289 -11.29 10.44 -14.37
CA LYS A 289 -11.35 9.41 -13.36
C LYS A 289 -10.01 9.31 -12.61
N GLU A 290 -8.88 9.27 -13.34
CA GLU A 290 -7.56 9.17 -12.73
C GLU A 290 -7.14 10.42 -11.96
N MET A 291 -7.67 11.59 -12.30
CA MET A 291 -7.48 12.83 -11.54
C MET A 291 -8.26 12.85 -10.22
N THR A 292 -9.42 12.18 -10.15
CA THR A 292 -10.38 12.32 -9.04
C THR A 292 -10.43 11.14 -8.08
N VAL A 293 -10.12 9.91 -8.53
CA VAL A 293 -10.04 8.72 -7.66
C VAL A 293 -8.99 8.94 -6.59
N LYS A 294 -9.38 8.75 -5.32
CA LYS A 294 -8.56 9.02 -4.13
C LYS A 294 -8.01 10.46 -4.09
N ALA A 295 -8.75 11.43 -4.62
CA ALA A 295 -8.31 12.83 -4.81
C ALA A 295 -6.93 12.91 -5.51
N GLY A 296 -6.68 12.06 -6.50
CA GLY A 296 -5.41 11.99 -7.24
C GLY A 296 -4.23 11.41 -6.48
N GLN A 297 -4.42 10.95 -5.23
CA GLN A 297 -3.36 10.39 -4.38
C GLN A 297 -3.06 8.92 -4.73
N LYS A 298 -2.72 8.64 -5.99
CA LYS A 298 -2.43 7.30 -6.53
C LYS A 298 -1.10 7.29 -7.28
N CYS A 299 -0.40 6.17 -7.20
CA CYS A 299 0.79 5.92 -8.03
C CYS A 299 0.45 5.88 -9.54
N THR A 300 -0.76 5.43 -9.90
CA THR A 300 -1.23 5.29 -11.29
C THR A 300 -1.94 6.54 -11.83
N ALA A 301 -2.15 7.60 -11.02
CA ALA A 301 -2.84 8.80 -11.47
C ALA A 301 -2.14 9.43 -12.68
N ILE A 302 -2.92 9.83 -13.68
CA ILE A 302 -2.41 10.54 -14.86
C ILE A 302 -1.95 11.93 -14.42
N ARG A 303 -0.65 12.22 -14.63
CA ARG A 303 -0.02 13.50 -14.27
C ARG A 303 0.25 14.37 -15.48
N ARG A 304 0.31 13.78 -16.66
CA ARG A 304 0.56 14.47 -17.93
C ARG A 304 -0.42 14.00 -18.97
N ILE A 305 -1.03 14.97 -19.65
CA ILE A 305 -1.99 14.75 -20.73
C ILE A 305 -1.34 15.31 -21.98
N ILE A 306 -1.02 14.45 -22.95
CA ILE A 306 -0.31 14.80 -24.17
C ILE A 306 -1.29 14.67 -25.32
N VAL A 307 -1.60 15.81 -25.97
CA VAL A 307 -2.58 15.88 -27.04
C VAL A 307 -2.04 16.66 -28.23
N PRO A 308 -2.51 16.42 -29.45
CA PRO A 308 -2.24 17.27 -30.59
C PRO A 308 -2.69 18.72 -30.32
N GLU A 309 -1.93 19.70 -30.81
CA GLU A 309 -2.20 21.14 -30.60
C GLU A 309 -3.62 21.51 -31.05
N GLU A 310 -4.05 20.97 -32.20
CA GLU A 310 -5.36 21.19 -32.78
C GLU A 310 -6.55 20.67 -31.94
N LEU A 311 -6.29 19.75 -30.99
CA LEU A 311 -7.31 19.18 -30.09
C LEU A 311 -7.23 19.74 -28.66
N LEU A 312 -6.30 20.63 -28.37
CA LEU A 312 -6.04 21.11 -27.01
C LEU A 312 -7.26 21.76 -26.37
N GLU A 313 -7.93 22.67 -27.10
CA GLU A 313 -9.12 23.36 -26.59
C GLU A 313 -10.31 22.41 -26.37
N ASP A 314 -10.54 21.47 -27.29
CA ASP A 314 -11.61 20.48 -27.16
C ASP A 314 -11.40 19.56 -25.97
N VAL A 315 -10.16 19.11 -25.76
CA VAL A 315 -9.79 18.26 -24.61
C VAL A 315 -9.95 19.03 -23.29
N ASN A 316 -9.43 20.26 -23.21
CA ASN A 316 -9.59 21.13 -22.03
C ASN A 316 -11.05 21.31 -21.68
N LYS A 317 -11.88 21.73 -22.64
CA LYS A 317 -13.31 21.92 -22.45
C LYS A 317 -14.01 20.64 -22.00
N ALA A 318 -13.69 19.51 -22.60
CA ALA A 318 -14.31 18.23 -22.28
C ALA A 318 -13.91 17.75 -20.86
N ILE A 319 -12.66 17.89 -20.46
CA ILE A 319 -12.18 17.54 -19.10
C ILE A 319 -12.81 18.47 -18.07
N CYS A 320 -12.79 19.80 -18.27
CA CYS A 320 -13.40 20.77 -17.37
C CYS A 320 -14.89 20.49 -17.15
N ASN A 321 -15.64 20.19 -18.23
CA ASN A 321 -17.06 19.85 -18.14
C ASN A 321 -17.33 18.57 -17.32
N ARG A 322 -16.39 17.62 -17.29
CA ARG A 322 -16.50 16.42 -16.45
C ARG A 322 -16.11 16.70 -15.01
N LEU A 323 -15.08 17.51 -14.79
CA LEU A 323 -14.63 17.89 -13.44
C LEU A 323 -15.71 18.70 -12.71
N LEU A 324 -16.41 19.61 -13.39
CA LEU A 324 -17.55 20.36 -12.85
C LEU A 324 -18.68 19.46 -12.31
N LYS A 325 -18.81 18.25 -12.84
CA LYS A 325 -19.82 17.27 -12.40
C LYS A 325 -19.31 16.36 -11.28
N THR A 326 -18.06 16.52 -10.84
CA THR A 326 -17.47 15.72 -9.77
C THR A 326 -17.90 16.31 -8.43
N THR A 327 -18.71 15.58 -7.70
CA THR A 327 -19.15 15.95 -6.34
C THR A 327 -18.02 15.73 -5.34
N ILE A 328 -17.72 16.75 -4.55
CA ILE A 328 -16.65 16.74 -3.54
C ILE A 328 -17.30 16.90 -2.16
N GLY A 329 -16.82 16.17 -1.16
CA GLY A 329 -17.36 16.29 0.19
C GLY A 329 -17.06 15.09 1.09
N ASP A 330 -17.93 14.90 2.11
CA ASP A 330 -17.83 13.77 3.01
C ASP A 330 -18.09 12.44 2.28
N PRO A 331 -17.12 11.51 2.24
CA PRO A 331 -17.29 10.21 1.57
C PRO A 331 -18.43 9.35 2.11
N GLN A 332 -18.96 9.64 3.31
CA GLN A 332 -20.11 8.96 3.89
C GLN A 332 -21.45 9.38 3.28
N VAL A 333 -21.47 10.52 2.58
CA VAL A 333 -22.67 11.03 1.89
C VAL A 333 -22.79 10.36 0.52
N ASP A 334 -23.97 9.84 0.23
CA ASP A 334 -24.26 9.23 -1.07
C ASP A 334 -24.08 10.24 -2.20
N GLY A 335 -23.43 9.81 -3.28
CA GLY A 335 -23.20 10.66 -4.45
C GLY A 335 -21.88 11.43 -4.41
N VAL A 336 -21.17 11.47 -3.30
CA VAL A 336 -19.82 12.06 -3.23
C VAL A 336 -18.85 11.17 -4.01
N ARG A 337 -18.13 11.75 -4.97
CA ARG A 337 -17.19 11.07 -5.87
C ARG A 337 -15.73 11.33 -5.53
N MET A 338 -15.43 12.40 -4.83
CA MET A 338 -14.08 12.74 -4.39
C MET A 338 -14.13 13.24 -2.94
N GLY A 339 -13.35 12.64 -2.08
CA GLY A 339 -13.18 13.07 -0.69
C GLY A 339 -11.98 13.99 -0.52
N SER A 340 -11.56 14.18 0.74
CA SER A 340 -10.42 15.00 1.11
C SER A 340 -9.07 14.33 0.81
N LEU A 341 -8.01 15.13 0.84
CA LEU A 341 -6.65 14.63 1.00
C LEU A 341 -6.50 13.94 2.36
N ALA A 342 -5.54 13.01 2.47
CA ALA A 342 -5.38 12.15 3.65
C ALA A 342 -5.01 12.90 4.94
N GLY A 343 -4.55 14.15 4.85
CA GLY A 343 -4.25 14.98 6.01
C GLY A 343 -3.67 16.34 5.66
N LEU A 344 -3.45 17.16 6.69
CA LEU A 344 -2.99 18.54 6.54
C LEU A 344 -1.57 18.66 5.92
N GLU A 345 -0.70 17.68 6.17
CA GLU A 345 0.63 17.67 5.53
C GLU A 345 0.52 17.51 4.02
N GLN A 346 -0.36 16.60 3.56
CA GLN A 346 -0.63 16.40 2.13
C GLN A 346 -1.29 17.62 1.50
N LEU A 347 -2.21 18.28 2.22
CA LEU A 347 -2.82 19.52 1.78
C LEU A 347 -1.77 20.61 1.59
N LYS A 348 -0.89 20.79 2.57
CA LYS A 348 0.19 21.76 2.49
C LYS A 348 1.13 21.46 1.32
N GLU A 349 1.57 20.22 1.18
CA GLU A 349 2.47 19.83 0.09
C GLU A 349 1.86 20.10 -1.28
N VAL A 350 0.59 19.73 -1.48
CA VAL A 350 -0.13 20.00 -2.75
C VAL A 350 -0.26 21.50 -2.99
N SER A 351 -0.63 22.29 -1.97
CA SER A 351 -0.74 23.74 -2.10
C SER A 351 0.60 24.41 -2.48
N ASP A 352 1.69 23.99 -1.82
CA ASP A 352 3.04 24.48 -2.12
C ASP A 352 3.43 24.15 -3.58
N LYS A 353 3.05 22.97 -4.09
CA LYS A 353 3.35 22.58 -5.49
C LYS A 353 2.45 23.33 -6.50
N ILE A 354 1.20 23.58 -6.18
CA ILE A 354 0.33 24.41 -7.02
C ILE A 354 0.91 25.82 -7.14
N ASN A 355 1.31 26.42 -6.03
CA ASN A 355 1.94 27.74 -6.02
C ASN A 355 3.25 27.77 -6.84
N LEU A 356 4.03 26.71 -6.79
CA LEU A 356 5.25 26.60 -7.59
C LEU A 356 4.94 26.51 -9.09
N LEU A 357 3.96 25.71 -9.48
CA LEU A 357 3.55 25.53 -10.87
C LEU A 357 2.91 26.79 -11.45
N SER A 358 2.09 27.51 -10.68
CA SER A 358 1.41 28.73 -11.14
C SER A 358 2.36 29.87 -11.51
N ASN A 359 3.64 29.83 -11.09
CA ASN A 359 4.66 30.80 -11.52
C ASN A 359 5.07 30.64 -13.00
N SER A 360 4.80 29.50 -13.62
CA SER A 360 5.25 29.19 -14.99
C SER A 360 4.17 28.54 -15.85
N GLN A 361 3.02 28.22 -15.28
CA GLN A 361 1.93 27.50 -15.94
C GLN A 361 0.59 28.18 -15.68
N GLU A 362 -0.32 28.06 -16.62
CA GLU A 362 -1.70 28.49 -16.48
C GLU A 362 -2.53 27.42 -15.75
N ILE A 363 -3.35 27.84 -14.78
CA ILE A 363 -4.32 26.96 -14.13
C ILE A 363 -5.62 27.04 -14.93
N VAL A 364 -5.92 26.00 -15.70
CA VAL A 364 -7.10 25.94 -16.57
C VAL A 364 -8.38 25.65 -15.79
N PHE A 365 -8.28 24.87 -14.70
CA PHE A 365 -9.42 24.45 -13.90
C PHE A 365 -9.03 24.28 -12.43
N GLY A 366 -9.95 24.67 -11.55
CA GLY A 366 -9.82 24.59 -10.10
C GLY A 366 -9.63 25.97 -9.48
N ASN A 367 -10.37 26.22 -8.41
CA ASN A 367 -10.24 27.38 -7.55
C ASN A 367 -10.45 26.96 -6.10
N ASN A 368 -10.30 27.89 -5.16
CA ASN A 368 -10.50 27.67 -3.73
C ASN A 368 -11.98 27.78 -3.31
N GLU A 369 -12.89 28.04 -4.27
CA GLU A 369 -14.33 28.19 -4.02
C GLU A 369 -15.05 26.91 -4.48
N LEU A 370 -15.17 25.95 -3.57
CA LEU A 370 -15.87 24.68 -3.83
C LEU A 370 -17.06 24.55 -2.88
N GLU A 371 -18.24 24.23 -3.42
CA GLU A 371 -19.34 23.71 -2.60
C GLU A 371 -19.01 22.28 -2.16
N LEU A 372 -18.89 22.10 -0.85
CA LEU A 372 -18.61 20.79 -0.25
C LEU A 372 -19.91 20.14 0.23
N ILE A 373 -20.11 18.89 -0.12
CA ILE A 373 -21.29 18.12 0.30
C ILE A 373 -21.00 17.46 1.66
N GLY A 374 -21.77 17.84 2.68
CA GLY A 374 -21.66 17.23 4.01
C GLY A 374 -20.46 17.67 4.85
N ALA A 375 -19.80 18.78 4.48
CA ALA A 375 -18.67 19.36 5.23
C ALA A 375 -19.12 20.50 6.14
#